data_cdab1bdaea719ecdbaa66d51a9e8bfcc
#
_entry.id   cdab1bdaea719ecdbaa66d51a9e8bfcc
#
_cell.length_a   1.000
_cell.length_b   1.000
_cell.length_c   1.000
_cell.angle_alpha   90.00
_cell.angle_beta   90.00
_cell.angle_gamma   90.00
#
_symmetry.space_group_name_H-M   'P 1'
#
loop_
_entity.id
_entity.type
_entity.pdbx_description
1 polymer ?
#
loop_
_entity_poly.entity_id
_entity_poly.type
_entity_poly.pdbx_seq_one_letter_code
_entity_poly.pdbx_strand_id
1 'polypeptide(L)'
;MPIPIERCNFADQFRFMHAKPPPLPVHNDKDALHDMSSQIKAFVIFLVAFIALFLYSKSSVGVTFAHQLLKKIDLDKYLVSTSDTDTVSLAMVEEKLEPDSTPQRFLFVGDSMVEPMAYRFFDICRVSGDTMYAVTWYGSTTLGWSGLTLDYYIEETDPTYVIFCMGSNELSSKNLSAINESLRKMKAKVGDRPCIFIGPPNTKPDAGLNAEIAKVFGKKAYFDSQHLEMERRSDHLHPTSLGARDWMDLVAEWMNSDDCVHPVVLTIPDCKQSYNIEHIEVMQVKDKGRRPKTPIVLPQA
;
A
#
# COMPACT_ATOMS: atom_id res chain seq x y z
N MET A 1 -15.70 -24.31 53.19
CA MET A 1 -15.36 -22.96 53.68
C MET A 1 -15.77 -21.97 52.58
N PRO A 2 -16.74 -21.09 52.79
CA PRO A 2 -17.15 -20.13 51.80
C PRO A 2 -16.30 -18.87 51.90
N ILE A 3 -15.97 -18.31 50.74
CA ILE A 3 -15.20 -17.07 50.56
C ILE A 3 -16.15 -15.88 50.74
N PRO A 4 -15.82 -14.82 51.50
CA PRO A 4 -16.69 -13.70 51.74
C PRO A 4 -16.74 -12.77 50.51
N ILE A 5 -17.98 -12.39 50.14
CA ILE A 5 -18.23 -11.40 49.10
C ILE A 5 -18.10 -10.00 49.75
N GLU A 6 -17.07 -9.27 49.40
CA GLU A 6 -16.96 -7.85 49.75
C GLU A 6 -17.97 -7.04 48.94
N ARG A 7 -18.88 -6.37 49.67
CA ARG A 7 -19.82 -5.40 49.11
C ARG A 7 -19.10 -4.11 48.75
N CYS A 8 -18.93 -3.84 47.46
CA CYS A 8 -18.53 -2.53 46.99
C CYS A 8 -19.63 -1.49 47.36
N ASN A 9 -19.23 -0.50 48.13
CA ASN A 9 -20.08 0.56 48.65
C ASN A 9 -20.33 1.60 47.54
N PHE A 10 -21.58 1.75 47.13
CA PHE A 10 -22.06 2.56 46.01
C PHE A 10 -21.97 4.09 46.27
N ALA A 11 -21.45 4.50 47.43
CA ALA A 11 -21.40 5.90 47.86
C ALA A 11 -20.17 6.67 47.35
N ASP A 12 -19.10 6.01 46.84
CA ASP A 12 -17.88 6.69 46.40
C ASP A 12 -17.89 7.12 44.93
N GLN A 13 -18.86 6.70 44.15
CA GLN A 13 -18.95 7.08 42.72
C GLN A 13 -19.50 8.49 42.45
N PHE A 14 -20.12 9.14 43.44
CA PHE A 14 -20.75 10.48 43.28
C PHE A 14 -19.85 11.67 43.64
N ARG A 15 -18.62 11.44 44.09
CA ARG A 15 -17.71 12.53 44.53
C ARG A 15 -16.91 13.20 43.43
N PHE A 16 -16.94 12.67 42.20
CA PHE A 16 -16.17 13.21 41.05
C PHE A 16 -16.97 14.08 40.07
N MET A 17 -18.27 14.33 40.30
CA MET A 17 -19.12 15.09 39.37
C MET A 17 -19.17 16.61 39.61
N HIS A 18 -18.41 17.16 40.53
CA HIS A 18 -18.36 18.62 40.77
C HIS A 18 -16.98 19.22 40.71
N ALA A 19 -16.05 18.65 39.95
CA ALA A 19 -14.82 19.35 39.65
C ALA A 19 -15.11 20.43 38.60
N LYS A 20 -14.93 21.69 38.97
CA LYS A 20 -15.02 22.85 38.09
C LYS A 20 -14.07 22.63 36.89
N PRO A 21 -14.52 22.78 35.63
CA PRO A 21 -13.62 22.61 34.49
C PRO A 21 -12.44 23.57 34.61
N PRO A 22 -11.22 23.15 34.21
CA PRO A 22 -10.08 24.03 34.19
C PRO A 22 -10.37 25.23 33.27
N PRO A 23 -9.87 26.44 33.60
CA PRO A 23 -10.05 27.61 32.75
C PRO A 23 -9.45 27.32 31.37
N LEU A 24 -10.18 27.69 30.30
CA LEU A 24 -9.69 27.62 28.95
C LEU A 24 -8.37 28.40 28.84
N PRO A 25 -7.38 27.88 28.10
CA PRO A 25 -6.13 28.59 27.89
C PRO A 25 -6.43 29.94 27.24
N VAL A 26 -6.06 31.03 27.88
CA VAL A 26 -6.12 32.37 27.31
C VAL A 26 -5.07 32.39 26.20
N HIS A 27 -5.55 32.40 24.95
CA HIS A 27 -4.70 32.55 23.78
C HIS A 27 -4.04 33.94 23.87
N ASN A 28 -2.76 33.98 24.01
CA ASN A 28 -2.00 35.21 24.10
C ASN A 28 -1.79 35.72 22.67
N ASP A 29 -2.45 36.83 22.28
CA ASP A 29 -2.35 37.44 20.97
C ASP A 29 -0.89 37.72 20.52
N LYS A 30 0.02 37.80 21.45
CA LYS A 30 1.45 37.98 21.14
C LYS A 30 2.11 36.73 20.54
N ASP A 31 1.66 35.54 20.91
CA ASP A 31 2.20 34.29 20.39
C ASP A 31 1.71 34.07 18.95
N ALA A 32 0.48 34.46 18.64
CA ALA A 32 -0.08 34.41 17.28
C ALA A 32 0.63 35.39 16.31
N LEU A 33 0.99 36.61 16.78
CA LEU A 33 1.76 37.58 16.00
C LEU A 33 3.20 37.11 15.73
N HIS A 34 3.81 36.45 16.71
CA HIS A 34 5.17 35.90 16.56
C HIS A 34 5.20 34.73 15.58
N ASP A 35 4.20 33.86 15.61
CA ASP A 35 4.07 32.73 14.69
C ASP A 35 3.81 33.20 13.25
N MET A 36 2.94 34.20 13.04
CA MET A 36 2.70 34.83 11.74
C MET A 36 3.97 35.48 11.17
N SER A 37 4.80 36.12 12.01
CA SER A 37 6.10 36.67 11.61
C SER A 37 7.09 35.57 11.17
N SER A 38 7.09 34.42 11.84
CA SER A 38 7.89 33.24 11.48
C SER A 38 7.48 32.65 10.14
N GLN A 39 6.19 32.54 9.88
CA GLN A 39 5.64 32.02 8.63
C GLN A 39 5.97 32.95 7.44
N ILE A 40 5.87 34.28 7.63
CA ILE A 40 6.25 35.25 6.60
C ILE A 40 7.76 35.15 6.29
N LYS A 41 8.62 35.01 7.30
CA LYS A 41 10.06 34.84 7.10
C LYS A 41 10.35 33.54 6.32
N ALA A 42 9.70 32.44 6.67
CA ALA A 42 9.84 31.17 5.96
C ALA A 42 9.42 31.30 4.51
N PHE A 43 8.27 31.96 4.25
CA PHE A 43 7.78 32.20 2.89
C PHE A 43 8.78 33.04 2.05
N VAL A 44 9.35 34.09 2.64
CA VAL A 44 10.34 34.93 1.94
C VAL A 44 11.60 34.12 1.62
N ILE A 45 12.08 33.27 2.55
CA ILE A 45 13.23 32.39 2.29
C ILE A 45 12.95 31.44 1.14
N PHE A 46 11.78 30.79 1.14
CA PHE A 46 11.39 29.89 0.04
C PHE A 46 11.27 30.63 -1.30
N LEU A 47 10.71 31.83 -1.31
CA LEU A 47 10.58 32.65 -2.51
C LEU A 47 11.95 33.04 -3.09
N VAL A 48 12.88 33.47 -2.22
CA VAL A 48 14.26 33.80 -2.62
C VAL A 48 14.99 32.57 -3.16
N ALA A 49 14.86 31.40 -2.48
CA ALA A 49 15.44 30.15 -2.94
C ALA A 49 14.87 29.71 -4.30
N PHE A 50 13.57 29.87 -4.49
CA PHE A 50 12.90 29.56 -5.76
C PHE A 50 13.41 30.45 -6.90
N ILE A 51 13.50 31.78 -6.67
CA ILE A 51 14.04 32.74 -7.65
C ILE A 51 15.49 32.40 -7.97
N ALA A 52 16.30 32.05 -6.97
CA ALA A 52 17.70 31.68 -7.19
C ALA A 52 17.83 30.41 -8.04
N LEU A 53 17.00 29.37 -7.78
CA LEU A 53 16.96 28.15 -8.58
C LEU A 53 16.47 28.41 -9.99
N PHE A 54 15.48 29.29 -10.16
CA PHE A 54 14.97 29.69 -11.48
C PHE A 54 16.06 30.40 -12.29
N LEU A 55 16.73 31.40 -11.71
CA LEU A 55 17.84 32.10 -12.36
C LEU A 55 19.01 31.15 -12.67
N TYR A 56 19.30 30.21 -11.78
CA TYR A 56 20.31 29.17 -12.02
C TYR A 56 19.93 28.27 -13.20
N SER A 57 18.68 27.87 -13.32
CA SER A 57 18.23 27.02 -14.44
C SER A 57 18.42 27.71 -15.81
N LYS A 58 18.31 29.02 -15.86
CA LYS A 58 18.51 29.85 -17.07
C LYS A 58 19.98 30.19 -17.35
N SER A 59 20.87 30.03 -16.35
CA SER A 59 22.28 30.35 -16.51
C SER A 59 23.01 29.30 -17.33
N SER A 60 24.07 29.66 -18.02
CA SER A 60 24.98 28.72 -18.69
C SER A 60 26.00 28.05 -17.73
N VAL A 61 26.02 28.48 -16.46
CA VAL A 61 26.96 28.00 -15.45
C VAL A 61 26.52 26.67 -14.87
N GLY A 62 27.39 25.65 -14.92
CA GLY A 62 27.19 24.37 -14.23
C GLY A 62 27.79 24.42 -12.82
N VAL A 63 27.13 23.82 -11.85
CA VAL A 63 27.65 23.63 -10.49
C VAL A 63 28.03 22.19 -10.29
N THR A 64 29.26 21.95 -9.82
CA THR A 64 29.74 20.62 -9.44
C THR A 64 29.66 20.45 -7.93
N PHE A 65 29.11 19.33 -7.48
CA PHE A 65 29.08 18.93 -6.09
C PHE A 65 29.72 17.54 -5.98
N ALA A 66 30.68 17.40 -5.07
CA ALA A 66 31.43 16.14 -4.89
C ALA A 66 31.97 15.54 -6.20
N HIS A 67 32.57 16.38 -7.05
CA HIS A 67 33.13 16.03 -8.39
C HIS A 67 32.09 15.56 -9.42
N GLN A 68 30.78 15.67 -9.13
CA GLN A 68 29.73 15.39 -10.10
C GLN A 68 29.05 16.70 -10.54
N LEU A 69 28.85 16.83 -11.85
CA LEU A 69 28.06 17.94 -12.41
C LEU A 69 26.61 17.75 -12.05
N LEU A 70 26.00 18.69 -11.32
CA LEU A 70 24.58 18.65 -11.03
C LEU A 70 23.78 18.83 -12.33
N LYS A 71 22.89 17.85 -12.60
CA LYS A 71 22.01 17.91 -13.77
C LYS A 71 21.04 19.09 -13.63
N LYS A 72 21.06 20.03 -14.56
CA LYS A 72 20.09 21.11 -14.60
C LYS A 72 18.72 20.57 -14.97
N ILE A 73 17.71 21.03 -14.24
CA ILE A 73 16.30 20.80 -14.57
C ILE A 73 15.87 21.94 -15.48
N ASP A 74 15.41 21.60 -16.67
CA ASP A 74 14.84 22.57 -17.60
C ASP A 74 13.39 22.91 -17.16
N LEU A 75 13.24 24.05 -16.44
CA LEU A 75 11.95 24.50 -15.91
C LEU A 75 11.00 24.99 -17.02
N ASP A 76 11.49 25.34 -18.21
CA ASP A 76 10.61 25.72 -19.31
C ASP A 76 9.72 24.58 -19.78
N LYS A 77 10.19 23.36 -19.58
CA LYS A 77 9.44 22.15 -19.87
C LYS A 77 8.19 21.96 -18.96
N TYR A 78 8.16 22.68 -17.82
CA TYR A 78 7.09 22.58 -16.81
C TYR A 78 6.26 23.87 -16.69
N LEU A 79 6.72 24.99 -17.27
CA LEU A 79 5.97 26.24 -17.31
C LEU A 79 5.19 26.30 -18.63
N VAL A 80 3.98 25.71 -18.61
CA VAL A 80 3.02 25.90 -19.72
C VAL A 80 2.59 27.36 -19.70
N SER A 81 2.96 28.09 -20.74
CA SER A 81 2.48 29.44 -21.00
C SER A 81 0.96 29.43 -21.17
N THR A 82 0.24 30.09 -20.28
CA THR A 82 -1.22 30.29 -20.35
C THR A 82 -1.59 31.43 -21.27
N SER A 83 -1.00 31.51 -22.48
CA SER A 83 -1.42 32.46 -23.49
C SER A 83 -1.28 31.77 -24.85
N ASP A 84 -2.33 31.03 -25.21
CA ASP A 84 -2.92 31.03 -26.54
C ASP A 84 -4.00 29.93 -26.57
N THR A 85 -5.23 30.38 -26.80
CA THR A 85 -6.41 29.56 -27.06
C THR A 85 -6.29 28.90 -28.43
N ASP A 86 -5.42 27.94 -28.55
CA ASP A 86 -5.48 26.94 -29.61
C ASP A 86 -5.38 25.59 -28.98
N THR A 87 -6.45 24.79 -29.15
CA THR A 87 -6.59 23.41 -28.72
C THR A 87 -5.54 22.55 -29.39
N VAL A 88 -4.31 22.64 -28.91
CA VAL A 88 -3.34 21.55 -29.09
C VAL A 88 -3.69 20.52 -28.04
N SER A 89 -4.43 19.51 -28.45
CA SER A 89 -4.51 18.25 -27.75
C SER A 89 -3.07 17.78 -27.52
N LEU A 90 -2.54 18.04 -26.32
CA LEU A 90 -1.38 17.32 -25.80
C LEU A 90 -1.86 15.87 -25.61
N ALA A 91 -1.81 15.11 -26.69
CA ALA A 91 -1.68 13.67 -26.59
C ALA A 91 -0.37 13.49 -25.78
N MET A 92 -0.50 13.33 -24.46
CA MET A 92 0.55 12.69 -23.68
C MET A 92 0.78 11.37 -24.41
N VAL A 93 1.93 11.25 -25.08
CA VAL A 93 2.41 9.96 -25.54
C VAL A 93 2.62 9.20 -24.23
N GLU A 94 1.64 8.42 -23.84
CA GLU A 94 1.75 7.50 -22.72
C GLU A 94 2.84 6.53 -23.14
N GLU A 95 4.02 6.69 -22.55
CA GLU A 95 5.16 5.82 -22.86
C GLU A 95 4.73 4.40 -22.53
N LYS A 96 4.60 3.59 -23.56
CA LYS A 96 4.22 2.19 -23.42
C LYS A 96 5.30 1.49 -22.63
N LEU A 97 4.98 1.07 -21.41
CA LEU A 97 5.88 0.29 -20.58
C LEU A 97 5.93 -1.13 -21.13
N GLU A 98 7.11 -1.54 -21.62
CA GLU A 98 7.31 -2.94 -21.98
C GLU A 98 7.38 -3.79 -20.71
N PRO A 99 6.69 -4.95 -20.67
CA PRO A 99 6.71 -5.83 -19.53
C PRO A 99 8.13 -6.31 -19.18
N ASP A 100 8.49 -6.27 -17.91
CA ASP A 100 9.77 -6.77 -17.42
C ASP A 100 9.82 -8.30 -17.55
N SER A 101 10.76 -8.80 -18.33
CA SER A 101 11.00 -10.23 -18.56
C SER A 101 12.09 -10.83 -17.67
N THR A 102 12.66 -10.04 -16.74
CA THR A 102 13.65 -10.58 -15.80
C THR A 102 12.97 -11.43 -14.73
N PRO A 103 13.56 -12.56 -14.31
CA PRO A 103 12.99 -13.40 -13.26
C PRO A 103 12.72 -12.60 -11.98
N GLN A 104 11.48 -12.67 -11.48
CA GLN A 104 11.04 -11.95 -10.31
C GLN A 104 11.09 -12.83 -9.05
N ARG A 105 11.32 -12.17 -7.90
CA ARG A 105 11.10 -12.73 -6.57
C ARG A 105 9.88 -12.03 -5.98
N PHE A 106 8.72 -12.67 -6.08
CA PHE A 106 7.47 -12.11 -5.58
C PHE A 106 7.31 -12.32 -4.08
N LEU A 107 6.91 -11.27 -3.36
CA LEU A 107 6.35 -11.36 -2.01
C LEU A 107 4.85 -11.08 -2.10
N PHE A 108 4.03 -12.11 -1.88
CA PHE A 108 2.57 -12.02 -1.95
C PHE A 108 1.97 -12.08 -0.54
N VAL A 109 1.48 -10.94 -0.03
CA VAL A 109 1.01 -10.80 1.35
C VAL A 109 -0.41 -10.25 1.44
N GLY A 110 -1.12 -10.68 2.48
CA GLY A 110 -2.44 -10.13 2.73
C GLY A 110 -3.26 -10.89 3.76
N ASP A 111 -4.58 -10.78 3.61
CA ASP A 111 -5.56 -11.47 4.47
C ASP A 111 -5.84 -12.91 3.98
N SER A 112 -6.94 -13.49 4.44
CA SER A 112 -7.30 -14.87 4.10
C SER A 112 -7.55 -15.13 2.60
N MET A 113 -7.62 -14.09 1.77
CA MET A 113 -7.78 -14.22 0.33
C MET A 113 -6.49 -14.64 -0.37
N VAL A 114 -5.32 -14.37 0.23
CA VAL A 114 -4.02 -14.73 -0.34
C VAL A 114 -3.85 -16.24 -0.48
N GLU A 115 -4.20 -17.01 0.56
CA GLU A 115 -3.94 -18.45 0.55
C GLU A 115 -4.51 -19.16 -0.68
N PRO A 116 -5.81 -19.06 -1.02
CA PRO A 116 -6.35 -19.75 -2.18
C PRO A 116 -5.80 -19.23 -3.51
N MET A 117 -5.42 -17.96 -3.61
CA MET A 117 -4.83 -17.36 -4.81
C MET A 117 -3.36 -17.75 -5.00
N ALA A 118 -2.62 -17.90 -3.89
CA ALA A 118 -1.20 -18.21 -3.91
C ALA A 118 -0.89 -19.55 -4.58
N TYR A 119 -1.76 -20.54 -4.45
CA TYR A 119 -1.60 -21.82 -5.15
C TYR A 119 -1.54 -21.63 -6.67
N ARG A 120 -2.42 -20.82 -7.21
CA ARG A 120 -2.42 -20.53 -8.65
C ARG A 120 -1.24 -19.66 -9.06
N PHE A 121 -0.92 -18.65 -8.28
CA PHE A 121 0.21 -17.78 -8.57
C PHE A 121 1.53 -18.53 -8.51
N PHE A 122 1.66 -19.51 -7.62
CA PHE A 122 2.82 -20.40 -7.60
C PHE A 122 2.99 -21.17 -8.91
N ASP A 123 1.91 -21.71 -9.48
CA ASP A 123 1.97 -22.40 -10.78
C ASP A 123 2.41 -21.43 -11.90
N ILE A 124 1.91 -20.20 -11.90
CA ILE A 124 2.28 -19.15 -12.86
C ILE A 124 3.76 -18.82 -12.71
N CYS A 125 4.23 -18.52 -11.51
CA CYS A 125 5.65 -18.22 -11.24
C CYS A 125 6.57 -19.35 -11.69
N ARG A 126 6.23 -20.60 -11.37
CA ARG A 126 7.04 -21.76 -11.75
C ARG A 126 7.20 -21.91 -13.26
N VAL A 127 6.15 -21.65 -14.04
CA VAL A 127 6.20 -21.73 -15.51
C VAL A 127 6.93 -20.52 -16.11
N SER A 128 6.82 -19.36 -15.47
CA SER A 128 7.50 -18.12 -15.90
C SER A 128 8.99 -18.08 -15.53
N GLY A 129 9.46 -19.00 -14.68
CA GLY A 129 10.84 -18.95 -14.16
C GLY A 129 11.03 -18.01 -12.99
N ASP A 130 9.93 -17.61 -12.35
CA ASP A 130 9.90 -16.74 -11.18
C ASP A 130 9.87 -17.53 -9.88
N THR A 131 10.14 -16.86 -8.78
CA THR A 131 9.98 -17.39 -7.43
C THR A 131 8.96 -16.58 -6.65
N MET A 132 8.30 -17.20 -5.68
CA MET A 132 7.29 -16.55 -4.86
C MET A 132 7.40 -16.99 -3.40
N TYR A 133 7.20 -16.06 -2.48
CA TYR A 133 6.88 -16.34 -1.08
C TYR A 133 5.53 -15.70 -0.74
N ALA A 134 4.59 -16.49 -0.25
CA ALA A 134 3.27 -16.00 0.10
C ALA A 134 3.03 -16.06 1.60
N VAL A 135 2.42 -14.99 2.14
CA VAL A 135 2.01 -14.92 3.54
C VAL A 135 0.55 -14.53 3.61
N THR A 136 -0.28 -15.45 4.06
CA THR A 136 -1.66 -15.18 4.40
C THR A 136 -1.82 -14.97 5.91
N TRP A 137 -2.37 -13.84 6.32
CA TRP A 137 -2.65 -13.56 7.72
C TRP A 137 -4.15 -13.43 7.94
N TYR A 138 -4.76 -14.51 8.43
CA TYR A 138 -6.21 -14.56 8.63
C TYR A 138 -6.73 -13.45 9.54
N GLY A 139 -7.77 -12.76 9.08
CA GLY A 139 -8.39 -11.67 9.80
C GLY A 139 -7.51 -10.42 9.90
N SER A 140 -6.40 -10.35 9.17
CA SER A 140 -5.56 -9.14 9.15
C SER A 140 -6.25 -7.98 8.45
N THR A 141 -5.74 -6.80 8.74
CA THR A 141 -6.17 -5.51 8.21
C THR A 141 -4.94 -4.74 7.72
N THR A 142 -5.18 -3.65 6.98
CA THR A 142 -4.11 -2.74 6.56
C THR A 142 -3.29 -2.23 7.75
N LEU A 143 -3.95 -1.98 8.91
CA LEU A 143 -3.25 -1.60 10.14
C LEU A 143 -2.27 -2.68 10.63
N GLY A 144 -2.66 -3.95 10.56
CA GLY A 144 -1.77 -5.05 10.94
C GLY A 144 -0.51 -5.09 10.08
N TRP A 145 -0.67 -4.99 8.78
CA TRP A 145 0.42 -5.02 7.81
C TRP A 145 1.27 -3.74 7.78
N SER A 146 0.74 -2.60 8.22
CA SER A 146 1.52 -1.37 8.33
C SER A 146 2.57 -1.39 9.47
N GLY A 147 2.53 -2.42 10.33
CA GLY A 147 3.48 -2.65 11.42
C GLY A 147 4.77 -3.35 10.99
N LEU A 148 5.53 -3.86 11.97
CA LEU A 148 6.84 -4.50 11.75
C LEU A 148 6.77 -5.83 11.01
N THR A 149 5.59 -6.43 10.87
CA THR A 149 5.41 -7.72 10.17
C THR A 149 5.81 -7.61 8.69
N LEU A 150 5.41 -6.52 8.02
CA LEU A 150 5.77 -6.30 6.62
C LEU A 150 7.28 -6.10 6.44
N ASP A 151 7.91 -5.30 7.32
CA ASP A 151 9.37 -5.09 7.28
C ASP A 151 10.12 -6.41 7.38
N TYR A 152 9.70 -7.26 8.33
CA TYR A 152 10.30 -8.57 8.52
C TYR A 152 10.27 -9.41 7.23
N TYR A 153 9.13 -9.52 6.56
CA TYR A 153 9.03 -10.32 5.33
C TYR A 153 9.79 -9.70 4.17
N ILE A 154 9.82 -8.37 4.04
CA ILE A 154 10.64 -7.69 3.02
C ILE A 154 12.13 -7.97 3.27
N GLU A 155 12.60 -7.88 4.51
CA GLU A 155 14.00 -8.15 4.86
C GLU A 155 14.39 -9.60 4.62
N GLU A 156 13.55 -10.56 5.02
CA GLU A 156 13.88 -11.98 4.92
C GLU A 156 13.76 -12.55 3.51
N THR A 157 12.89 -12.00 2.66
CA THR A 157 12.66 -12.51 1.30
C THR A 157 13.37 -11.71 0.23
N ASP A 158 13.82 -10.49 0.54
CA ASP A 158 14.40 -9.53 -0.42
C ASP A 158 13.68 -9.53 -1.78
N PRO A 159 12.38 -9.21 -1.81
CA PRO A 159 11.58 -9.34 -3.01
C PRO A 159 11.97 -8.29 -4.07
N THR A 160 11.88 -8.66 -5.33
CA THR A 160 11.95 -7.71 -6.44
C THR A 160 10.59 -7.09 -6.74
N TYR A 161 9.51 -7.76 -6.33
CA TYR A 161 8.14 -7.32 -6.56
C TYR A 161 7.23 -7.69 -5.38
N VAL A 162 6.39 -6.75 -4.92
CA VAL A 162 5.47 -6.96 -3.79
C VAL A 162 4.02 -6.92 -4.27
N ILE A 163 3.24 -7.94 -3.89
CA ILE A 163 1.81 -8.03 -4.18
C ILE A 163 1.04 -7.99 -2.87
N PHE A 164 0.13 -7.03 -2.74
CA PHE A 164 -0.82 -6.95 -1.63
C PHE A 164 -2.18 -7.48 -2.07
N CYS A 165 -2.83 -8.31 -1.23
CA CYS A 165 -4.23 -8.69 -1.39
C CYS A 165 -4.91 -8.74 -0.04
N MET A 166 -5.62 -7.68 0.31
CA MET A 166 -6.30 -7.57 1.60
C MET A 166 -7.39 -6.50 1.59
N GLY A 167 -8.15 -6.44 2.66
CA GLY A 167 -9.19 -5.44 2.86
C GLY A 167 -10.58 -6.02 3.08
N SER A 168 -10.79 -7.32 2.83
CA SER A 168 -12.09 -7.98 3.05
C SER A 168 -12.59 -7.81 4.48
N ASN A 169 -11.68 -7.67 5.46
CA ASN A 169 -12.01 -7.44 6.85
C ASN A 169 -12.36 -5.98 7.17
N GLU A 170 -12.06 -5.04 6.27
CA GLU A 170 -12.19 -3.59 6.47
C GLU A 170 -13.21 -2.93 5.55
N LEU A 171 -13.83 -3.64 4.59
CA LEU A 171 -14.75 -3.06 3.59
C LEU A 171 -15.80 -2.12 4.19
N SER A 172 -16.39 -2.47 5.34
CA SER A 172 -17.42 -1.66 6.00
C SER A 172 -16.85 -0.65 7.02
N SER A 173 -15.52 -0.50 7.10
CA SER A 173 -14.89 0.42 8.04
C SER A 173 -15.10 1.88 7.60
N LYS A 174 -15.61 2.70 8.52
CA LYS A 174 -15.78 4.13 8.30
C LYS A 174 -14.52 4.95 8.63
N ASN A 175 -13.48 4.33 9.21
CA ASN A 175 -12.25 5.02 9.58
C ASN A 175 -11.26 5.05 8.42
N LEU A 176 -11.66 5.70 7.33
CA LEU A 176 -10.86 5.80 6.10
C LEU A 176 -9.54 6.54 6.31
N SER A 177 -9.48 7.47 7.27
CA SER A 177 -8.23 8.19 7.59
C SER A 177 -7.15 7.25 8.13
N ALA A 178 -7.49 6.36 9.08
CA ALA A 178 -6.53 5.39 9.61
C ALA A 178 -6.13 4.34 8.57
N ILE A 179 -7.07 3.95 7.69
CA ILE A 179 -6.79 3.06 6.56
C ILE A 179 -5.80 3.73 5.60
N ASN A 180 -6.04 4.99 5.20
CA ASN A 180 -5.15 5.74 4.32
C ASN A 180 -3.74 5.85 4.92
N GLU A 181 -3.63 6.17 6.21
CA GLU A 181 -2.33 6.21 6.89
C GLU A 181 -1.62 4.85 6.87
N SER A 182 -2.35 3.77 7.12
CA SER A 182 -1.82 2.40 7.08
C SER A 182 -1.33 2.03 5.68
N LEU A 183 -2.11 2.31 4.64
CA LEU A 183 -1.74 2.08 3.24
C LEU A 183 -0.48 2.86 2.84
N ARG A 184 -0.37 4.14 3.26
CA ARG A 184 0.84 4.94 3.01
C ARG A 184 2.07 4.36 3.71
N LYS A 185 1.93 3.88 4.95
CA LYS A 185 3.01 3.20 5.67
C LYS A 185 3.44 1.93 4.96
N MET A 186 2.49 1.12 4.50
CA MET A 186 2.79 -0.09 3.74
C MET A 186 3.56 0.24 2.46
N LYS A 187 3.08 1.21 1.67
CA LYS A 187 3.75 1.65 0.44
C LYS A 187 5.17 2.17 0.71
N ALA A 188 5.34 2.97 1.76
CA ALA A 188 6.66 3.48 2.15
C ALA A 188 7.66 2.37 2.53
N LYS A 189 7.21 1.29 3.16
CA LYS A 189 8.04 0.14 3.52
C LYS A 189 8.53 -0.66 2.31
N VAL A 190 7.73 -0.73 1.25
CA VAL A 190 8.15 -1.35 -0.02
C VAL A 190 9.32 -0.58 -0.66
N GLY A 191 9.39 0.74 -0.44
CA GLY A 191 10.42 1.60 -1.04
C GLY A 191 10.24 1.72 -2.56
N ASP A 192 11.34 1.65 -3.29
CA ASP A 192 11.35 1.80 -4.76
C ASP A 192 11.03 0.49 -5.51
N ARG A 193 10.72 -0.59 -4.80
CA ARG A 193 10.36 -1.86 -5.43
C ARG A 193 9.02 -1.75 -6.13
N PRO A 194 8.86 -2.35 -7.32
CA PRO A 194 7.56 -2.57 -7.92
C PRO A 194 6.57 -3.16 -6.93
N CYS A 195 5.36 -2.58 -6.89
CA CYS A 195 4.29 -3.15 -6.07
C CYS A 195 2.91 -2.89 -6.65
N ILE A 196 2.01 -3.84 -6.43
CA ILE A 196 0.60 -3.74 -6.77
C ILE A 196 -0.28 -4.08 -5.57
N PHE A 197 -1.52 -3.65 -5.66
CA PHE A 197 -2.54 -3.96 -4.67
C PHE A 197 -3.77 -4.58 -5.35
N ILE A 198 -4.09 -5.81 -5.03
CA ILE A 198 -5.32 -6.48 -5.45
C ILE A 198 -6.41 -6.09 -4.46
N GLY A 199 -7.37 -5.30 -4.90
CA GLY A 199 -8.48 -4.82 -4.06
C GLY A 199 -9.41 -5.96 -3.66
N PRO A 200 -10.06 -5.88 -2.49
CA PRO A 200 -11.02 -6.89 -2.08
C PRO A 200 -12.29 -6.81 -2.93
N PRO A 201 -12.86 -7.96 -3.33
CA PRO A 201 -14.18 -7.96 -3.96
C PRO A 201 -15.26 -7.56 -2.95
N ASN A 202 -16.31 -6.90 -3.43
CA ASN A 202 -17.41 -6.40 -2.60
C ASN A 202 -18.31 -7.55 -2.09
N THR A 203 -17.87 -8.25 -1.05
CA THR A 203 -18.69 -9.27 -0.35
C THR A 203 -19.71 -8.65 0.63
N LYS A 204 -19.54 -7.38 0.91
CA LYS A 204 -20.40 -6.50 1.72
C LYS A 204 -20.22 -5.05 1.22
N PRO A 205 -21.08 -4.10 1.60
CA PRO A 205 -20.94 -2.71 1.18
C PRO A 205 -19.56 -2.15 1.51
N ASP A 206 -18.91 -1.56 0.51
CA ASP A 206 -17.64 -0.85 0.66
C ASP A 206 -17.92 0.59 1.17
N ALA A 207 -17.34 0.94 2.30
CA ALA A 207 -17.42 2.28 2.87
C ALA A 207 -16.42 3.28 2.24
N GLY A 208 -15.67 2.87 1.21
CA GLY A 208 -14.68 3.69 0.50
C GLY A 208 -13.26 3.13 0.56
N LEU A 209 -13.07 1.92 1.05
CA LEU A 209 -11.75 1.28 1.16
C LEU A 209 -11.06 1.17 -0.20
N ASN A 210 -11.75 0.64 -1.22
CA ASN A 210 -11.17 0.45 -2.55
C ASN A 210 -10.73 1.78 -3.18
N ALA A 211 -11.50 2.85 -2.96
CA ALA A 211 -11.12 4.19 -3.41
C ALA A 211 -9.85 4.71 -2.70
N GLU A 212 -9.69 4.46 -1.39
CA GLU A 212 -8.47 4.84 -0.67
C GLU A 212 -7.26 4.01 -1.11
N ILE A 213 -7.42 2.73 -1.42
CA ILE A 213 -6.34 1.90 -1.99
C ILE A 213 -5.88 2.48 -3.34
N ALA A 214 -6.81 2.70 -4.27
CA ALA A 214 -6.51 3.26 -5.59
C ALA A 214 -5.86 4.66 -5.51
N LYS A 215 -6.26 5.48 -4.53
CA LYS A 215 -5.68 6.80 -4.28
C LYS A 215 -4.23 6.73 -3.79
N VAL A 216 -3.89 5.79 -2.90
CA VAL A 216 -2.55 5.67 -2.30
C VAL A 216 -1.59 4.97 -3.24
N PHE A 217 -1.98 3.87 -3.85
CA PHE A 217 -1.11 3.10 -4.74
C PHE A 217 -1.07 3.66 -6.16
N GLY A 218 -2.14 4.27 -6.62
CA GLY A 218 -2.34 4.71 -8.00
C GLY A 218 -3.21 3.72 -8.77
N LYS A 219 -3.99 4.23 -9.73
CA LYS A 219 -4.95 3.40 -10.49
C LYS A 219 -4.29 2.24 -11.24
N LYS A 220 -3.11 2.45 -11.82
CA LYS A 220 -2.35 1.42 -12.55
C LYS A 220 -1.58 0.45 -11.63
N ALA A 221 -1.51 0.71 -10.31
CA ALA A 221 -0.99 -0.22 -9.31
C ALA A 221 -2.10 -0.90 -8.51
N TYR A 222 -3.35 -0.68 -8.85
CA TYR A 222 -4.51 -1.22 -8.17
C TYR A 222 -5.35 -2.06 -9.12
N PHE A 223 -5.44 -3.37 -8.85
CA PHE A 223 -6.36 -4.26 -9.53
C PHE A 223 -7.74 -4.18 -8.87
N ASP A 224 -8.74 -3.72 -9.62
CA ASP A 224 -10.10 -3.55 -9.11
C ASP A 224 -10.89 -4.86 -9.16
N SER A 225 -11.08 -5.47 -8.02
CA SER A 225 -11.88 -6.69 -7.87
C SER A 225 -13.31 -6.43 -7.37
N GLN A 226 -13.74 -5.16 -7.24
CA GLN A 226 -15.01 -4.82 -6.55
C GLN A 226 -16.22 -5.55 -7.11
N HIS A 227 -16.29 -5.66 -8.44
CA HIS A 227 -17.43 -6.23 -9.16
C HIS A 227 -17.12 -7.61 -9.77
N LEU A 228 -15.99 -8.22 -9.37
CA LEU A 228 -15.60 -9.49 -9.87
C LEU A 228 -16.56 -10.59 -9.38
N GLU A 229 -17.22 -11.23 -10.31
CA GLU A 229 -18.02 -12.43 -10.05
C GLU A 229 -17.10 -13.64 -10.03
N MET A 230 -17.16 -14.40 -8.94
CA MET A 230 -16.36 -15.61 -8.77
C MET A 230 -17.11 -16.65 -7.96
N GLU A 231 -16.78 -17.90 -8.16
CA GLU A 231 -17.30 -18.98 -7.35
C GLU A 231 -16.78 -18.89 -5.92
N ARG A 232 -17.71 -18.93 -4.92
CA ARG A 232 -17.39 -18.80 -3.50
C ARG A 232 -17.77 -20.05 -2.72
N ARG A 233 -17.05 -20.25 -1.61
CA ARG A 233 -17.38 -21.27 -0.61
C ARG A 233 -18.74 -20.98 0.04
N SER A 234 -19.22 -21.94 0.83
CA SER A 234 -20.51 -21.81 1.55
C SER A 234 -20.58 -20.63 2.53
N ASP A 235 -19.46 -20.04 2.89
CA ASP A 235 -19.39 -18.83 3.71
C ASP A 235 -19.69 -17.53 2.93
N HIS A 236 -19.86 -17.63 1.62
CA HIS A 236 -20.10 -16.52 0.69
C HIS A 236 -19.03 -15.41 0.72
N LEU A 237 -17.91 -15.67 1.37
CA LEU A 237 -16.79 -14.74 1.50
C LEU A 237 -15.58 -15.23 0.69
N HIS A 238 -15.06 -16.40 1.05
CA HIS A 238 -13.85 -16.92 0.44
C HIS A 238 -14.14 -17.55 -0.93
N PRO A 239 -13.26 -17.38 -1.92
CA PRO A 239 -13.38 -18.07 -3.19
C PRO A 239 -13.19 -19.58 -3.00
N THR A 240 -13.82 -20.37 -3.86
CA THR A 240 -13.42 -21.77 -4.05
C THR A 240 -12.04 -21.83 -4.71
N SER A 241 -11.44 -23.02 -4.82
CA SER A 241 -10.19 -23.19 -5.56
C SER A 241 -10.32 -22.76 -7.03
N LEU A 242 -11.49 -22.96 -7.63
CA LEU A 242 -11.77 -22.52 -8.99
C LEU A 242 -11.91 -21.00 -9.08
N GLY A 243 -12.72 -20.41 -8.19
CA GLY A 243 -12.87 -18.95 -8.15
C GLY A 243 -11.56 -18.22 -7.85
N ALA A 244 -10.70 -18.77 -7.00
CA ALA A 244 -9.39 -18.20 -6.69
C ALA A 244 -8.41 -18.30 -7.87
N ARG A 245 -8.46 -19.42 -8.59
CA ARG A 245 -7.69 -19.61 -9.83
C ARG A 245 -8.09 -18.56 -10.87
N ASP A 246 -9.38 -18.47 -11.15
CA ASP A 246 -9.90 -17.56 -12.19
C ASP A 246 -9.60 -16.09 -11.82
N TRP A 247 -9.70 -15.75 -10.54
CA TRP A 247 -9.32 -14.42 -10.05
C TRP A 247 -7.82 -14.15 -10.25
N MET A 248 -6.95 -15.11 -9.89
CA MET A 248 -5.51 -14.92 -10.04
C MET A 248 -5.08 -14.89 -11.51
N ASP A 249 -5.74 -15.64 -12.39
CA ASP A 249 -5.49 -15.58 -13.83
C ASP A 249 -5.79 -14.18 -14.39
N LEU A 250 -6.93 -13.57 -14.02
CA LEU A 250 -7.26 -12.18 -14.38
C LEU A 250 -6.23 -11.17 -13.84
N VAL A 251 -5.74 -11.37 -12.63
CA VAL A 251 -4.68 -10.52 -12.07
C VAL A 251 -3.38 -10.67 -12.87
N ALA A 252 -3.01 -11.90 -13.23
CA ALA A 252 -1.80 -12.15 -14.01
C ALA A 252 -1.91 -11.60 -15.45
N GLU A 253 -3.07 -11.71 -16.09
CA GLU A 253 -3.35 -11.08 -17.39
C GLU A 253 -3.18 -9.54 -17.30
N TRP A 254 -3.74 -8.93 -16.25
CA TRP A 254 -3.58 -7.50 -16.01
C TRP A 254 -2.12 -7.13 -15.73
N MET A 255 -1.38 -7.92 -14.95
CA MET A 255 0.05 -7.70 -14.70
C MET A 255 0.91 -7.79 -15.98
N ASN A 256 0.46 -8.53 -16.99
CA ASN A 256 1.09 -8.61 -18.30
C ASN A 256 0.77 -7.42 -19.21
N SER A 257 -0.18 -6.56 -18.84
CA SER A 257 -0.73 -5.51 -19.71
C SER A 257 -0.18 -4.12 -19.41
N ASP A 258 -0.38 -3.19 -20.34
CA ASP A 258 -0.06 -1.76 -20.19
C ASP A 258 -0.93 -1.05 -19.13
N ASP A 259 -2.00 -1.70 -18.65
CA ASP A 259 -2.86 -1.19 -17.58
C ASP A 259 -2.20 -1.32 -16.21
N CYS A 260 -1.20 -2.18 -16.07
CA CYS A 260 -0.36 -2.29 -14.88
C CYS A 260 0.79 -1.28 -14.93
N VAL A 261 1.08 -0.61 -13.81
CA VAL A 261 2.20 0.36 -13.72
C VAL A 261 3.57 -0.31 -13.72
N HIS A 262 3.63 -1.56 -13.32
CA HIS A 262 4.85 -2.38 -13.29
C HIS A 262 4.58 -3.70 -14.01
N PRO A 263 4.43 -3.68 -15.35
CA PRO A 263 4.08 -4.87 -16.09
C PRO A 263 5.24 -5.87 -16.09
N VAL A 264 4.90 -7.15 -15.99
CA VAL A 264 5.85 -8.28 -15.96
C VAL A 264 5.40 -9.36 -16.91
N VAL A 265 6.33 -10.15 -17.43
CA VAL A 265 6.00 -11.28 -18.32
C VAL A 265 5.67 -12.51 -17.49
N LEU A 266 4.40 -12.85 -17.41
CA LEU A 266 3.90 -14.05 -16.73
C LEU A 266 3.28 -15.02 -17.73
N THR A 267 3.64 -16.30 -17.65
CA THR A 267 3.04 -17.37 -18.43
C THR A 267 1.94 -18.04 -17.61
N ILE A 268 0.70 -17.95 -18.08
CA ILE A 268 -0.45 -18.54 -17.40
C ILE A 268 -0.63 -19.97 -17.92
N PRO A 269 -0.37 -21.03 -17.12
CA PRO A 269 -0.47 -22.41 -17.59
C PRO A 269 -1.92 -22.89 -17.65
N ASP A 270 -2.24 -23.73 -18.64
CA ASP A 270 -3.54 -24.38 -18.75
C ASP A 270 -3.77 -25.50 -17.71
N CYS A 271 -2.74 -25.83 -16.91
CA CYS A 271 -2.80 -26.90 -15.94
C CYS A 271 -3.66 -26.55 -14.74
N LYS A 272 -4.22 -27.60 -14.11
CA LYS A 272 -4.91 -27.48 -12.84
C LYS A 272 -3.89 -27.12 -11.73
N GLN A 273 -4.41 -26.49 -10.66
CA GLN A 273 -3.61 -26.08 -9.50
C GLN A 273 -2.64 -27.17 -9.03
N SER A 274 -1.42 -26.70 -8.76
CA SER A 274 -0.49 -27.45 -7.91
C SER A 274 -0.89 -27.25 -6.44
N TYR A 275 -0.92 -28.34 -5.67
CA TYR A 275 -1.15 -28.26 -4.21
C TYR A 275 0.16 -28.24 -3.42
N ASN A 276 1.25 -27.78 -4.04
CA ASN A 276 2.51 -27.68 -3.32
C ASN A 276 2.49 -26.47 -2.38
N ILE A 277 2.40 -26.73 -1.06
CA ILE A 277 2.17 -25.73 -0.01
C ILE A 277 3.50 -25.23 0.58
N GLU A 278 4.65 -25.70 0.09
CA GLU A 278 5.94 -25.48 0.75
C GLU A 278 6.35 -24.01 0.89
N HIS A 279 5.70 -23.10 0.13
CA HIS A 279 6.06 -21.68 0.07
C HIS A 279 4.93 -20.74 0.50
N ILE A 280 3.93 -21.25 1.20
CA ILE A 280 2.82 -20.47 1.74
C ILE A 280 2.87 -20.50 3.26
N GLU A 281 3.09 -19.35 3.88
CA GLU A 281 3.00 -19.20 5.33
C GLU A 281 1.59 -18.76 5.73
N VAL A 282 0.99 -19.50 6.69
CA VAL A 282 -0.32 -19.20 7.23
C VAL A 282 -0.19 -18.65 8.65
N MET A 283 -0.53 -17.38 8.82
CA MET A 283 -0.59 -16.71 10.12
C MET A 283 -2.05 -16.61 10.60
N GLN A 284 -2.25 -16.85 11.89
CA GLN A 284 -3.54 -16.69 12.55
C GLN A 284 -3.67 -15.32 13.22
N VAL A 285 -4.88 -14.87 13.51
CA VAL A 285 -5.15 -13.58 14.22
C VAL A 285 -4.35 -13.46 15.52
N LYS A 286 -4.13 -14.57 16.23
CA LYS A 286 -3.33 -14.61 17.47
C LYS A 286 -1.83 -14.38 17.26
N ASP A 287 -1.35 -14.49 16.03
CA ASP A 287 0.09 -14.42 15.72
C ASP A 287 0.57 -12.96 15.46
N LYS A 288 -0.23 -11.97 15.84
CA LYS A 288 0.03 -10.54 15.64
C LYS A 288 1.51 -10.19 15.82
N GLY A 289 2.18 -9.80 14.73
CA GLY A 289 3.55 -9.33 14.75
C GLY A 289 4.60 -10.35 15.22
N ARG A 290 4.28 -11.64 15.30
CA ARG A 290 5.24 -12.69 15.61
C ARG A 290 6.02 -13.06 14.37
N ARG A 291 7.33 -13.20 14.53
CA ARG A 291 8.18 -13.76 13.50
C ARG A 291 7.85 -15.26 13.32
N PRO A 292 7.99 -15.81 12.10
CA PRO A 292 7.86 -17.24 11.88
C PRO A 292 8.77 -18.00 12.81
N LYS A 293 8.31 -19.17 13.25
CA LYS A 293 9.13 -20.07 14.08
C LYS A 293 10.17 -20.81 13.25
N THR A 294 9.93 -20.94 11.96
CA THR A 294 10.78 -21.64 11.00
C THR A 294 11.47 -20.62 10.12
N PRO A 295 12.76 -20.75 9.83
CA PRO A 295 13.42 -19.90 8.85
C PRO A 295 12.70 -19.94 7.51
N ILE A 296 12.62 -18.78 6.85
CA ILE A 296 12.07 -18.71 5.49
C ILE A 296 13.06 -19.40 4.56
N VAL A 297 12.62 -20.48 3.93
CA VAL A 297 13.36 -21.14 2.86
C VAL A 297 12.75 -20.70 1.55
N LEU A 298 13.46 -19.85 0.81
CA LEU A 298 13.02 -19.44 -0.52
C LEU A 298 13.14 -20.61 -1.49
N PRO A 299 12.19 -20.77 -2.44
CA PRO A 299 12.34 -21.72 -3.51
C PRO A 299 13.63 -21.42 -4.28
N GLN A 300 14.39 -22.47 -4.57
CA GLN A 300 15.49 -22.33 -5.52
C GLN A 300 14.89 -22.30 -6.93
N ALA A 301 15.37 -21.36 -7.75
CA ALA A 301 14.95 -21.20 -9.13
C ALA A 301 15.27 -22.44 -9.97
#